data_097578aca77b9bc5dc115c7a3a2242fe
#
_entry.id   097578aca77b9bc5dc115c7a3a2242fe
#
_cell.length_a   1.000
_cell.length_b   1.000
_cell.length_c   1.000
_cell.angle_alpha   90.00
_cell.angle_beta   90.00
_cell.angle_gamma   90.00
#
_symmetry.space_group_name_H-M   'P 1'
#
loop_
_entity.id
_entity.type
_entity.pdbx_description
1 polymer ?
#
loop_
_entity_poly.entity_id
_entity_poly.type
_entity_poly.pdbx_seq_one_letter_code
_entity_poly.pdbx_strand_id
1 'polypeptide(L)'
;AELEDQNVGCTIVFLDVDDFKDINDTYGHQYGDELLKTVARVLDEQKPEESMVYRFGGDEFIVFIPGDRHDTAEKYIKRVYDIMEQHSLFISHGIIYTKPGSGKSFDDYLVSADTKMYQLKQQRKQKKDSNFLKGVDISSVPMMVDNNIQIMDREGHVCRVFDFLKLNNVNSVRLRIWNEPDKVPESKGYCSLTYVLEMAHIIKKYKMHFLLDFHYSDYWADPGQQNKPDAWKNLSFDELKEAVHKYTYDVLYRLKIMDCAPDMVQIGNEIRSGMLFPDGAVPQYRQLA
;
A
#
# COMPACT_ATOMS: atom_id res chain seq x y z
N ALA A 1 26.78 36.02 -2.64
CA ALA A 1 27.71 37.14 -2.86
C ALA A 1 28.88 36.71 -3.72
N GLU A 2 29.70 35.69 -3.39
CA GLU A 2 30.84 35.30 -4.20
C GLU A 2 30.51 34.67 -5.55
N LEU A 3 29.36 33.99 -5.68
CA LEU A 3 28.91 33.38 -6.96
C LEU A 3 28.25 34.38 -7.92
N GLU A 4 27.71 35.47 -7.43
CA GLU A 4 27.12 36.53 -8.25
C GLU A 4 28.19 37.37 -8.96
N ASP A 5 29.35 37.56 -8.32
CA ASP A 5 30.47 38.40 -8.86
C ASP A 5 31.24 37.74 -10.02
N GLN A 6 31.16 36.40 -10.17
CA GLN A 6 31.92 35.68 -11.19
C GLN A 6 31.15 35.31 -12.46
N ASN A 7 29.85 35.64 -12.54
CA ASN A 7 28.97 35.25 -13.65
C ASN A 7 29.02 33.73 -13.99
N VAL A 8 29.28 32.90 -12.98
CA VAL A 8 29.35 31.45 -13.10
C VAL A 8 28.10 30.84 -12.52
N GLY A 9 27.38 30.06 -13.32
CA GLY A 9 26.22 29.33 -12.83
C GLY A 9 26.61 28.21 -11.88
N CYS A 10 25.64 27.76 -11.07
CA CYS A 10 25.84 26.55 -10.25
C CYS A 10 24.60 25.66 -10.33
N THR A 11 24.79 24.36 -10.08
CA THR A 11 23.71 23.41 -9.88
C THR A 11 23.37 23.39 -8.40
N ILE A 12 22.12 23.65 -8.06
CA ILE A 12 21.57 23.62 -6.70
C ILE A 12 20.79 22.32 -6.54
N VAL A 13 21.08 21.59 -5.47
CA VAL A 13 20.27 20.47 -5.00
C VAL A 13 19.63 20.88 -3.68
N PHE A 14 18.32 20.99 -3.64
CA PHE A 14 17.55 21.21 -2.43
C PHE A 14 17.04 19.87 -1.93
N LEU A 15 17.16 19.57 -0.65
CA LEU A 15 16.82 18.28 -0.05
C LEU A 15 16.02 18.46 1.24
N ASP A 16 15.13 17.51 1.49
CA ASP A 16 14.31 17.43 2.72
C ASP A 16 14.29 15.98 3.19
N VAL A 17 14.35 15.75 4.50
CA VAL A 17 14.24 14.41 5.09
C VAL A 17 12.76 14.05 5.21
N ASP A 18 12.33 13.01 4.50
CA ASP A 18 10.94 12.58 4.47
C ASP A 18 10.48 12.09 5.87
N ASP A 19 9.24 12.45 6.24
CA ASP A 19 8.57 12.05 7.48
C ASP A 19 9.36 12.40 8.78
N PHE A 20 10.28 13.42 8.76
CA PHE A 20 11.16 13.77 9.89
C PHE A 20 10.37 14.15 11.16
N LYS A 21 9.22 14.81 11.01
CA LYS A 21 8.33 15.11 12.14
C LYS A 21 7.82 13.83 12.80
N ASP A 22 7.37 12.85 12.00
CA ASP A 22 6.86 11.58 12.52
C ASP A 22 7.96 10.79 13.25
N ILE A 23 9.21 10.90 12.76
CA ILE A 23 10.39 10.32 13.41
C ILE A 23 10.61 10.98 14.79
N ASN A 24 10.59 12.31 14.87
CA ASN A 24 10.71 13.02 16.13
C ASN A 24 9.58 12.69 17.12
N ASP A 25 8.34 12.63 16.62
CA ASP A 25 7.18 12.30 17.44
C ASP A 25 7.24 10.86 17.98
N THR A 26 7.86 9.95 17.23
CA THR A 26 7.97 8.51 17.58
C THR A 26 9.17 8.21 18.47
N TYR A 27 10.36 8.75 18.14
CA TYR A 27 11.64 8.38 18.75
C TYR A 27 12.28 9.50 19.58
N GLY A 28 11.68 10.70 19.59
CA GLY A 28 12.14 11.87 20.31
C GLY A 28 13.16 12.72 19.53
N HIS A 29 13.25 14.01 19.91
CA HIS A 29 14.12 14.98 19.22
C HIS A 29 15.60 14.64 19.24
N GLN A 30 16.10 14.01 20.31
CA GLN A 30 17.50 13.59 20.38
C GLN A 30 17.86 12.57 19.30
N TYR A 31 16.94 11.64 19.00
CA TYR A 31 17.13 10.69 17.91
C TYR A 31 17.09 11.40 16.55
N GLY A 32 16.16 12.33 16.36
CA GLY A 32 16.11 13.15 15.14
C GLY A 32 17.38 13.97 14.89
N ASP A 33 17.97 14.53 15.95
CA ASP A 33 19.23 15.28 15.85
C ASP A 33 20.40 14.39 15.39
N GLU A 34 20.53 13.17 15.93
CA GLU A 34 21.56 12.20 15.49
C GLU A 34 21.33 11.76 14.04
N LEU A 35 20.08 11.62 13.63
CA LEU A 35 19.69 11.32 12.28
C LEU A 35 20.13 12.45 11.32
N LEU A 36 19.83 13.70 11.66
CA LEU A 36 20.27 14.85 10.84
C LEU A 36 21.78 14.96 10.73
N LYS A 37 22.52 14.65 11.80
CA LYS A 37 24.00 14.56 11.76
C LYS A 37 24.45 13.47 10.78
N THR A 38 23.78 12.34 10.75
CA THR A 38 24.05 11.25 9.81
C THR A 38 23.78 11.70 8.37
N VAL A 39 22.64 12.36 8.12
CA VAL A 39 22.32 12.93 6.80
C VAL A 39 23.40 13.92 6.36
N ALA A 40 23.74 14.89 7.22
CA ALA A 40 24.77 15.89 6.92
C ALA A 40 26.10 15.25 6.57
N ARG A 41 26.55 14.25 7.36
CA ARG A 41 27.81 13.52 7.12
C ARG A 41 27.78 12.80 5.77
N VAL A 42 26.72 12.06 5.44
CA VAL A 42 26.62 11.36 4.15
C VAL A 42 26.60 12.33 2.99
N LEU A 43 25.86 13.44 3.09
CA LEU A 43 25.86 14.49 2.08
C LEU A 43 27.26 15.07 1.85
N ASP A 44 28.00 15.32 2.92
CA ASP A 44 29.38 15.88 2.83
C ASP A 44 30.38 14.88 2.32
N GLU A 45 30.37 13.61 2.75
CA GLU A 45 31.26 12.55 2.31
C GLU A 45 31.07 12.18 0.83
N GLN A 46 29.86 12.28 0.30
CA GLN A 46 29.52 11.88 -1.07
C GLN A 46 29.51 13.04 -2.06
N LYS A 47 29.69 14.29 -1.60
CA LYS A 47 29.62 15.49 -2.47
C LYS A 47 30.65 15.46 -3.58
N PRO A 48 30.33 15.99 -4.76
CA PRO A 48 31.33 16.24 -5.79
C PRO A 48 32.42 17.20 -5.32
N GLU A 49 33.60 17.13 -5.93
CA GLU A 49 34.66 18.09 -5.66
C GLU A 49 34.18 19.55 -5.83
N GLU A 50 34.71 20.46 -5.03
CA GLU A 50 34.38 21.89 -5.00
C GLU A 50 32.91 22.20 -4.61
N SER A 51 32.15 21.18 -4.23
CA SER A 51 30.73 21.36 -3.80
C SER A 51 30.64 21.72 -2.31
N MET A 52 29.63 22.47 -1.97
CA MET A 52 29.35 22.90 -0.60
C MET A 52 27.98 22.37 -0.13
N VAL A 53 27.92 21.89 1.10
CA VAL A 53 26.71 21.39 1.75
C VAL A 53 26.33 22.31 2.89
N TYR A 54 25.06 22.71 2.95
CA TYR A 54 24.53 23.55 4.01
C TYR A 54 23.21 22.95 4.54
N ARG A 55 23.01 23.03 5.85
CA ARG A 55 21.70 22.86 6.44
C ARG A 55 20.94 24.18 6.36
N PHE A 56 19.82 24.18 5.62
CA PHE A 56 19.05 25.39 5.36
C PHE A 56 18.08 25.71 6.50
N GLY A 57 17.43 24.69 7.06
CA GLY A 57 16.54 24.82 8.20
C GLY A 57 15.99 23.45 8.60
N GLY A 58 15.53 23.26 9.84
CA GLY A 58 14.86 22.03 10.25
C GLY A 58 15.51 20.75 9.73
N ASP A 59 14.85 20.10 8.79
CA ASP A 59 15.21 18.88 8.06
C ASP A 59 15.67 19.12 6.62
N GLU A 60 15.89 20.39 6.24
CA GLU A 60 16.23 20.82 4.87
C GLU A 60 17.74 21.06 4.70
N PHE A 61 18.27 20.61 3.58
CA PHE A 61 19.66 20.76 3.17
C PHE A 61 19.77 21.32 1.75
N ILE A 62 20.85 22.07 1.50
CA ILE A 62 21.20 22.57 0.17
C ILE A 62 22.60 22.14 -0.17
N VAL A 63 22.78 21.67 -1.41
CA VAL A 63 24.11 21.40 -1.98
C VAL A 63 24.32 22.27 -3.20
N PHE A 64 25.44 22.98 -3.20
CA PHE A 64 25.88 23.80 -4.33
C PHE A 64 27.00 23.07 -5.09
N ILE A 65 26.77 22.81 -6.36
CA ILE A 65 27.76 22.18 -7.26
C ILE A 65 28.14 23.22 -8.33
N PRO A 66 29.39 23.68 -8.41
CA PRO A 66 29.78 24.69 -9.39
C PRO A 66 29.54 24.24 -10.82
N GLY A 67 28.97 25.14 -11.65
CA GLY A 67 28.71 24.92 -13.08
C GLY A 67 27.38 24.18 -13.35
N ASP A 68 27.13 23.97 -14.65
CA ASP A 68 25.99 23.17 -15.14
C ASP A 68 26.33 21.68 -15.07
N ARG A 69 26.06 21.08 -13.94
CA ARG A 69 26.42 19.68 -13.64
C ARG A 69 25.20 18.84 -13.21
N HIS A 70 24.10 18.92 -13.96
CA HIS A 70 22.87 18.20 -13.65
C HIS A 70 23.13 16.69 -13.53
N ASP A 71 23.82 16.09 -14.49
CA ASP A 71 24.14 14.64 -14.45
C ASP A 71 25.03 14.25 -13.27
N THR A 72 25.93 15.15 -12.85
CA THR A 72 26.77 14.93 -11.65
C THR A 72 25.92 14.98 -10.39
N ALA A 73 24.96 15.91 -10.32
CA ALA A 73 24.01 16.03 -9.23
C ALA A 73 23.10 14.80 -9.12
N GLU A 74 22.58 14.29 -10.23
CA GLU A 74 21.76 13.07 -10.27
C GLU A 74 22.56 11.84 -9.78
N LYS A 75 23.80 11.65 -10.24
CA LYS A 75 24.66 10.57 -9.79
C LYS A 75 25.02 10.69 -8.30
N TYR A 76 25.25 11.91 -7.82
CA TYR A 76 25.49 12.20 -6.41
C TYR A 76 24.28 11.81 -5.56
N ILE A 77 23.10 12.29 -5.92
CA ILE A 77 21.86 12.00 -5.21
C ILE A 77 21.55 10.51 -5.20
N LYS A 78 21.79 9.80 -6.30
CA LYS A 78 21.63 8.35 -6.35
C LYS A 78 22.49 7.63 -5.31
N ARG A 79 23.80 8.00 -5.20
CA ARG A 79 24.67 7.42 -4.17
C ARG A 79 24.19 7.73 -2.75
N VAL A 80 23.74 8.98 -2.53
CA VAL A 80 23.16 9.38 -1.23
C VAL A 80 21.94 8.53 -0.90
N TYR A 81 21.04 8.29 -1.85
CA TYR A 81 19.88 7.41 -1.66
C TYR A 81 20.27 5.98 -1.30
N ASP A 82 21.22 5.39 -2.05
CA ASP A 82 21.66 4.02 -1.82
C ASP A 82 22.20 3.83 -0.38
N ILE A 83 22.83 4.87 0.19
CA ILE A 83 23.34 4.86 1.57
C ILE A 83 22.21 5.10 2.57
N MET A 84 21.32 6.09 2.31
CA MET A 84 20.20 6.41 3.20
C MET A 84 19.23 5.25 3.33
N GLU A 85 18.96 4.53 2.25
CA GLU A 85 18.08 3.35 2.26
C GLU A 85 18.58 2.25 3.21
N GLN A 86 19.93 2.07 3.33
CA GLN A 86 20.53 1.14 4.30
C GLN A 86 20.23 1.52 5.76
N HIS A 87 19.96 2.81 6.00
CA HIS A 87 19.56 3.35 7.30
C HIS A 87 18.04 3.50 7.44
N SER A 88 17.26 2.97 6.49
CA SER A 88 15.79 3.14 6.43
C SER A 88 15.34 4.60 6.40
N LEU A 89 16.17 5.48 5.82
CA LEU A 89 15.92 6.90 5.67
C LEU A 89 15.56 7.24 4.23
N PHE A 90 14.60 8.12 4.06
CA PHE A 90 14.20 8.63 2.75
C PHE A 90 14.37 10.13 2.71
N ILE A 91 14.80 10.64 1.56
CA ILE A 91 14.94 12.06 1.29
C ILE A 91 14.24 12.41 -0.01
N SER A 92 13.68 13.60 -0.08
CA SER A 92 13.17 14.18 -1.32
C SER A 92 14.11 15.27 -1.80
N HIS A 93 14.21 15.49 -3.12
CA HIS A 93 15.14 16.48 -3.67
C HIS A 93 14.58 17.23 -4.88
N GLY A 94 15.11 18.42 -5.11
CA GLY A 94 14.93 19.18 -6.35
C GLY A 94 16.28 19.64 -6.87
N ILE A 95 16.54 19.43 -8.17
CA ILE A 95 17.77 19.87 -8.83
C ILE A 95 17.45 21.00 -9.81
N ILE A 96 18.19 22.09 -9.72
CA ILE A 96 18.07 23.23 -10.64
C ILE A 96 19.44 23.81 -10.98
N TYR A 97 19.57 24.36 -12.18
CA TYR A 97 20.76 25.10 -12.60
C TYR A 97 20.49 26.60 -12.58
N THR A 98 21.37 27.37 -11.90
CA THR A 98 21.31 28.82 -11.92
C THR A 98 22.00 29.34 -13.18
N LYS A 99 21.19 29.80 -14.14
CA LYS A 99 21.72 30.29 -15.42
C LYS A 99 22.18 31.72 -15.30
N PRO A 100 23.50 32.02 -15.51
CA PRO A 100 24.00 33.39 -15.52
C PRO A 100 23.26 34.28 -16.55
N GLY A 101 23.03 35.53 -16.21
CA GLY A 101 22.35 36.47 -17.10
C GLY A 101 20.87 36.20 -17.35
N SER A 102 20.23 35.36 -16.60
CA SER A 102 18.79 35.05 -16.74
C SER A 102 17.87 36.12 -16.17
N GLY A 103 18.38 37.06 -15.40
CA GLY A 103 17.60 38.07 -14.68
C GLY A 103 16.83 37.52 -13.46
N LYS A 104 16.98 36.24 -13.12
CA LYS A 104 16.40 35.63 -11.92
C LYS A 104 17.30 35.87 -10.72
N SER A 105 16.69 36.17 -9.58
CA SER A 105 17.39 36.22 -8.29
C SER A 105 17.76 34.81 -7.79
N PHE A 106 18.66 34.73 -6.83
CA PHE A 106 18.98 33.49 -6.16
C PHE A 106 17.74 32.87 -5.46
N ASP A 107 16.90 33.69 -4.87
CA ASP A 107 15.66 33.27 -4.23
C ASP A 107 14.67 32.62 -5.23
N ASP A 108 14.59 33.14 -6.46
CA ASP A 108 13.75 32.53 -7.53
C ASP A 108 14.22 31.12 -7.87
N TYR A 109 15.53 30.88 -7.82
CA TYR A 109 16.09 29.55 -8.05
C TYR A 109 15.83 28.61 -6.87
N LEU A 110 15.96 29.08 -5.62
CA LEU A 110 15.62 28.30 -4.43
C LEU A 110 14.16 27.89 -4.44
N VAL A 111 13.23 28.82 -4.71
CA VAL A 111 11.80 28.51 -4.84
C VAL A 111 11.55 27.47 -5.94
N SER A 112 12.28 27.55 -7.04
CA SER A 112 12.14 26.58 -8.13
C SER A 112 12.68 25.19 -7.74
N ALA A 113 13.75 25.11 -6.97
CA ALA A 113 14.32 23.85 -6.46
C ALA A 113 13.41 23.22 -5.41
N ASP A 114 12.90 24.01 -4.46
CA ASP A 114 11.90 23.60 -3.46
C ASP A 114 10.63 23.07 -4.12
N THR A 115 10.11 23.76 -5.13
CA THR A 115 8.93 23.31 -5.88
C THR A 115 9.15 21.91 -6.50
N LYS A 116 10.32 21.66 -7.10
CA LYS A 116 10.64 20.34 -7.65
C LYS A 116 10.76 19.27 -6.56
N MET A 117 11.41 19.59 -5.45
CA MET A 117 11.52 18.70 -4.29
C MET A 117 10.12 18.35 -3.75
N TYR A 118 9.26 19.34 -3.56
CA TYR A 118 7.90 19.12 -3.09
C TYR A 118 7.06 18.26 -4.05
N GLN A 119 7.20 18.46 -5.37
CA GLN A 119 6.55 17.60 -6.37
C GLN A 119 7.00 16.14 -6.24
N LEU A 120 8.31 15.91 -6.08
CA LEU A 120 8.84 14.56 -5.87
C LEU A 120 8.32 13.94 -4.56
N LYS A 121 8.30 14.71 -3.46
CA LYS A 121 7.75 14.31 -2.17
C LYS A 121 6.27 13.91 -2.28
N GLN A 122 5.47 14.68 -2.99
CA GLN A 122 4.07 14.38 -3.26
C GLN A 122 3.90 13.10 -4.10
N GLN A 123 4.69 12.93 -5.16
CA GLN A 123 4.65 11.71 -5.98
C GLN A 123 5.01 10.46 -5.16
N ARG A 124 6.01 10.55 -4.29
CA ARG A 124 6.40 9.44 -3.39
C ARG A 124 5.31 9.13 -2.37
N LYS A 125 4.73 10.16 -1.75
CA LYS A 125 3.62 10.00 -0.81
C LYS A 125 2.42 9.34 -1.49
N GLN A 126 2.05 9.80 -2.69
CA GLN A 126 0.97 9.17 -3.47
C GLN A 126 1.29 7.71 -3.82
N LYS A 127 2.56 7.39 -4.18
CA LYS A 127 3.00 6.03 -4.45
C LYS A 127 3.00 5.16 -3.18
N LYS A 128 3.45 5.69 -2.04
CA LYS A 128 3.39 5.02 -0.73
C LYS A 128 1.94 4.77 -0.31
N ASP A 129 1.06 5.76 -0.44
CA ASP A 129 -0.37 5.65 -0.16
C ASP A 129 -1.07 4.69 -1.14
N SER A 130 -0.65 4.64 -2.41
CA SER A 130 -1.20 3.69 -3.39
C SER A 130 -0.81 2.25 -3.12
N ASN A 131 0.34 2.01 -2.47
CA ASN A 131 0.78 0.68 -2.07
C ASN A 131 0.23 0.26 -0.69
N PHE A 132 -0.28 1.19 0.12
CA PHE A 132 -0.90 0.87 1.39
C PHE A 132 -2.36 0.45 1.16
N LEU A 133 -2.66 -0.81 1.52
CA LEU A 133 -4.01 -1.36 1.36
C LEU A 133 -4.89 -0.95 2.54
N LYS A 134 -5.80 -0.02 2.29
CA LYS A 134 -6.90 0.34 3.21
C LYS A 134 -8.09 -0.52 2.84
N GLY A 135 -8.20 -1.67 3.51
CA GLY A 135 -9.16 -2.70 3.15
C GLY A 135 -10.38 -2.77 4.06
N VAL A 136 -11.50 -3.21 3.49
CA VAL A 136 -12.73 -3.55 4.20
C VAL A 136 -13.31 -4.86 3.67
N ASP A 137 -13.95 -5.65 4.55
CA ASP A 137 -14.79 -6.77 4.14
C ASP A 137 -16.21 -6.28 3.88
N ILE A 138 -16.71 -6.49 2.68
CA ILE A 138 -18.07 -6.10 2.28
C ILE A 138 -18.90 -7.29 1.80
N SER A 139 -18.53 -8.49 2.18
CA SER A 139 -19.25 -9.73 1.80
C SER A 139 -20.73 -9.74 2.20
N SER A 140 -21.11 -8.93 3.18
CA SER A 140 -22.50 -8.81 3.65
C SER A 140 -23.32 -7.77 2.87
N VAL A 141 -22.70 -7.01 1.97
CA VAL A 141 -23.41 -5.94 1.23
C VAL A 141 -24.57 -6.47 0.39
N PRO A 142 -24.47 -7.58 -0.36
CA PRO A 142 -25.62 -8.13 -1.08
C PRO A 142 -26.81 -8.41 -0.14
N MET A 143 -26.55 -9.02 1.02
CA MET A 143 -27.57 -9.26 2.04
C MET A 143 -28.21 -7.96 2.55
N MET A 144 -27.43 -6.91 2.74
CA MET A 144 -27.94 -5.61 3.19
C MET A 144 -28.87 -5.01 2.13
N VAL A 145 -28.48 -5.06 0.85
CA VAL A 145 -29.26 -4.55 -0.27
C VAL A 145 -30.60 -5.30 -0.38
N ASP A 146 -30.58 -6.62 -0.33
CA ASP A 146 -31.77 -7.46 -0.43
C ASP A 146 -32.75 -7.25 0.74
N ASN A 147 -32.25 -6.84 1.90
CA ASN A 147 -33.07 -6.49 3.06
C ASN A 147 -33.39 -4.97 3.15
N ASN A 148 -33.19 -4.21 2.07
CA ASN A 148 -33.43 -2.77 2.00
C ASN A 148 -32.68 -1.95 3.08
N ILE A 149 -31.52 -2.42 3.54
CA ILE A 149 -30.65 -1.68 4.46
C ILE A 149 -29.90 -0.62 3.65
N GLN A 150 -30.16 0.63 3.97
CA GLN A 150 -29.50 1.77 3.31
C GLN A 150 -28.20 2.11 4.02
N ILE A 151 -27.16 2.37 3.23
CA ILE A 151 -25.89 2.89 3.73
C ILE A 151 -25.98 4.42 3.65
N MET A 152 -25.63 5.08 4.75
CA MET A 152 -25.68 6.53 4.88
C MET A 152 -24.29 7.08 5.15
N ASP A 153 -23.99 8.28 4.64
CA ASP A 153 -22.83 9.06 5.02
C ASP A 153 -22.99 9.67 6.42
N ARG A 154 -22.00 10.44 6.85
CA ARG A 154 -22.02 11.08 8.19
C ARG A 154 -23.11 12.15 8.34
N GLU A 155 -23.57 12.70 7.23
CA GLU A 155 -24.62 13.71 7.15
C GLU A 155 -26.02 13.07 7.04
N GLY A 156 -26.11 11.73 6.94
CA GLY A 156 -27.38 10.99 6.85
C GLY A 156 -27.91 10.85 5.43
N HIS A 157 -27.15 11.16 4.39
CA HIS A 157 -27.55 10.95 3.01
C HIS A 157 -27.30 9.52 2.57
N VAL A 158 -28.25 8.94 1.86
CA VAL A 158 -28.11 7.59 1.29
C VAL A 158 -27.02 7.60 0.21
N CYS A 159 -26.06 6.71 0.33
CA CYS A 159 -24.98 6.59 -0.62
C CYS A 159 -24.77 5.14 -1.07
N ARG A 160 -24.17 4.97 -2.27
CA ARG A 160 -23.73 3.66 -2.71
C ARG A 160 -22.45 3.28 -1.95
N VAL A 161 -22.35 2.00 -1.53
CA VAL A 161 -21.21 1.48 -0.77
C VAL A 161 -19.86 1.85 -1.41
N PHE A 162 -19.70 1.56 -2.69
CA PHE A 162 -18.42 1.78 -3.38
C PHE A 162 -18.05 3.26 -3.54
N ASP A 163 -19.04 4.14 -3.73
CA ASP A 163 -18.81 5.58 -3.76
C ASP A 163 -18.35 6.08 -2.38
N PHE A 164 -19.02 5.62 -1.32
CA PHE A 164 -18.63 5.91 0.07
C PHE A 164 -17.21 5.42 0.38
N LEU A 165 -16.87 4.19 -0.02
CA LEU A 165 -15.54 3.63 0.20
C LEU A 165 -14.46 4.45 -0.51
N LYS A 166 -14.69 4.87 -1.77
CA LYS A 166 -13.77 5.72 -2.53
C LYS A 166 -13.57 7.08 -1.89
N LEU A 167 -14.64 7.75 -1.45
CA LEU A 167 -14.58 9.04 -0.77
C LEU A 167 -13.77 8.96 0.54
N ASN A 168 -13.74 7.78 1.19
CA ASN A 168 -12.96 7.54 2.41
C ASN A 168 -11.57 6.91 2.14
N ASN A 169 -11.07 6.98 0.90
CA ASN A 169 -9.76 6.46 0.49
C ASN A 169 -9.56 4.95 0.73
N VAL A 170 -10.64 4.18 0.78
CA VAL A 170 -10.56 2.71 0.76
C VAL A 170 -10.16 2.28 -0.65
N ASN A 171 -9.13 1.43 -0.75
CA ASN A 171 -8.57 0.99 -2.01
C ASN A 171 -8.51 -0.55 -2.15
N SER A 172 -8.94 -1.28 -1.13
CA SER A 172 -8.95 -2.75 -1.12
C SER A 172 -10.25 -3.28 -0.54
N VAL A 173 -10.76 -4.35 -1.13
CA VAL A 173 -11.99 -5.01 -0.73
C VAL A 173 -11.73 -6.49 -0.52
N ARG A 174 -12.15 -7.03 0.62
CA ARG A 174 -12.20 -8.47 0.88
C ARG A 174 -13.61 -8.98 0.63
N LEU A 175 -13.71 -10.11 -0.07
CA LEU A 175 -14.92 -10.93 -0.17
C LEU A 175 -14.59 -12.34 0.31
N ARG A 176 -15.46 -12.91 1.11
CA ARG A 176 -15.42 -14.34 1.44
C ARG A 176 -16.26 -15.13 0.46
N ILE A 177 -15.87 -16.39 0.25
CA ILE A 177 -16.62 -17.33 -0.56
C ILE A 177 -16.88 -18.61 0.22
N TRP A 178 -18.11 -19.09 0.15
CA TRP A 178 -18.57 -20.39 0.68
C TRP A 178 -18.77 -21.38 -0.46
N ASN A 179 -18.69 -22.68 -0.14
CA ASN A 179 -18.70 -23.71 -1.16
C ASN A 179 -20.10 -23.90 -1.80
N GLU A 180 -21.09 -24.31 -1.02
CA GLU A 180 -22.47 -24.48 -1.46
C GLU A 180 -23.45 -23.81 -0.50
N PRO A 181 -23.42 -22.47 -0.35
CA PRO A 181 -24.21 -21.77 0.64
C PRO A 181 -25.71 -21.91 0.42
N ASP A 182 -26.15 -22.15 -0.81
CA ASP A 182 -27.59 -22.34 -1.12
C ASP A 182 -28.19 -23.54 -0.38
N LYS A 183 -27.36 -24.49 0.06
CA LYS A 183 -27.80 -25.66 0.83
C LYS A 183 -27.95 -25.39 2.32
N VAL A 184 -27.50 -24.23 2.80
CA VAL A 184 -27.54 -23.83 4.21
C VAL A 184 -28.58 -22.74 4.40
N PRO A 185 -29.71 -22.99 5.10
CA PRO A 185 -30.79 -22.00 5.23
C PRO A 185 -30.36 -20.66 5.82
N GLU A 186 -29.41 -20.68 6.77
CA GLU A 186 -28.90 -19.49 7.45
C GLU A 186 -28.09 -18.58 6.52
N SER A 187 -27.45 -19.16 5.49
CA SER A 187 -26.65 -18.41 4.52
C SER A 187 -27.53 -17.66 3.52
N LYS A 188 -28.74 -18.19 3.23
CA LYS A 188 -29.64 -17.70 2.18
C LYS A 188 -28.97 -17.57 0.80
N GLY A 189 -27.93 -18.37 0.54
CA GLY A 189 -27.15 -18.32 -0.69
C GLY A 189 -26.14 -17.19 -0.80
N TYR A 190 -26.03 -16.32 0.20
CA TYR A 190 -24.99 -15.27 0.20
C TYR A 190 -23.58 -15.86 0.25
N CYS A 191 -22.61 -15.09 -0.20
CA CYS A 191 -21.22 -15.52 -0.37
C CYS A 191 -21.04 -16.70 -1.34
N SER A 192 -22.01 -16.98 -2.21
CA SER A 192 -21.88 -17.92 -3.32
C SER A 192 -20.96 -17.35 -4.41
N LEU A 193 -20.48 -18.22 -5.31
CA LEU A 193 -19.68 -17.79 -6.46
C LEU A 193 -20.39 -16.73 -7.32
N THR A 194 -21.72 -16.82 -7.45
CA THR A 194 -22.52 -15.83 -8.20
C THR A 194 -22.38 -14.44 -7.58
N TYR A 195 -22.62 -14.29 -6.28
CA TYR A 195 -22.44 -13.02 -5.58
C TYR A 195 -21.00 -12.51 -5.63
N VAL A 196 -20.01 -13.41 -5.51
CA VAL A 196 -18.61 -13.04 -5.60
C VAL A 196 -18.26 -12.51 -6.99
N LEU A 197 -18.77 -13.12 -8.08
CA LEU A 197 -18.57 -12.65 -9.44
C LEU A 197 -19.17 -11.26 -9.68
N GLU A 198 -20.39 -11.03 -9.24
CA GLU A 198 -21.07 -9.73 -9.35
C GLU A 198 -20.30 -8.64 -8.61
N MET A 199 -19.91 -8.89 -7.37
CA MET A 199 -19.17 -7.95 -6.54
C MET A 199 -17.74 -7.72 -7.08
N ALA A 200 -17.05 -8.77 -7.55
CA ALA A 200 -15.70 -8.66 -8.12
C ALA A 200 -15.70 -7.78 -9.38
N HIS A 201 -16.72 -7.89 -10.22
CA HIS A 201 -16.86 -7.00 -11.37
C HIS A 201 -16.99 -5.52 -10.96
N ILE A 202 -17.77 -5.23 -9.90
CA ILE A 202 -17.90 -3.88 -9.38
C ILE A 202 -16.57 -3.40 -8.79
N ILE A 203 -15.87 -4.25 -8.01
CA ILE A 203 -14.56 -3.92 -7.42
C ILE A 203 -13.56 -3.51 -8.52
N LYS A 204 -13.47 -4.28 -9.62
CA LYS A 204 -12.59 -3.96 -10.76
C LYS A 204 -13.00 -2.66 -11.45
N LYS A 205 -14.30 -2.41 -11.63
CA LYS A 205 -14.81 -1.14 -12.19
C LYS A 205 -14.37 0.07 -11.35
N TYR A 206 -14.35 -0.06 -10.02
CA TYR A 206 -13.87 0.98 -9.10
C TYR A 206 -12.36 1.00 -8.96
N LYS A 207 -11.61 0.12 -9.67
CA LYS A 207 -10.15 0.01 -9.61
C LYS A 207 -9.63 -0.16 -8.17
N MET A 208 -10.28 -1.02 -7.41
CA MET A 208 -9.87 -1.42 -6.06
C MET A 208 -9.15 -2.76 -6.10
N HIS A 209 -8.23 -2.98 -5.17
CA HIS A 209 -7.64 -4.29 -4.94
C HIS A 209 -8.69 -5.26 -4.41
N PHE A 210 -8.63 -6.50 -4.88
CA PHE A 210 -9.56 -7.55 -4.51
C PHE A 210 -8.84 -8.70 -3.78
N LEU A 211 -9.21 -8.95 -2.54
CA LEU A 211 -8.84 -10.12 -1.75
C LEU A 211 -10.02 -11.09 -1.71
N LEU A 212 -9.82 -12.32 -2.20
CA LEU A 212 -10.79 -13.41 -2.08
C LEU A 212 -10.39 -14.34 -0.94
N ASP A 213 -11.32 -14.55 0.00
CA ASP A 213 -11.14 -15.41 1.17
C ASP A 213 -11.97 -16.68 1.05
N PHE A 214 -11.30 -17.83 0.88
CA PHE A 214 -11.91 -19.15 0.83
C PHE A 214 -12.16 -19.68 2.23
N HIS A 215 -13.43 -19.83 2.63
CA HIS A 215 -13.76 -20.47 3.90
C HIS A 215 -13.65 -22.01 3.85
N TYR A 216 -13.74 -22.62 2.66
CA TYR A 216 -13.82 -24.08 2.47
C TYR A 216 -14.88 -24.73 3.35
N SER A 217 -16.01 -24.08 3.47
CA SER A 217 -17.20 -24.47 4.20
C SER A 217 -18.43 -23.98 3.43
N ASP A 218 -19.59 -24.56 3.69
CA ASP A 218 -20.87 -24.10 3.12
C ASP A 218 -21.42 -22.87 3.84
N TYR A 219 -20.84 -22.51 4.97
CA TYR A 219 -21.21 -21.37 5.79
C TYR A 219 -19.98 -20.77 6.48
N TRP A 220 -20.19 -20.13 7.60
CA TRP A 220 -19.16 -19.47 8.38
C TRP A 220 -18.10 -20.45 8.87
N ALA A 221 -16.83 -20.10 8.71
CA ALA A 221 -15.69 -20.81 9.26
C ALA A 221 -14.91 -19.87 10.21
N ASP A 222 -14.64 -20.32 11.42
CA ASP A 222 -13.92 -19.61 12.46
C ASP A 222 -13.11 -20.62 13.32
N PRO A 223 -12.31 -20.17 14.30
CA PRO A 223 -11.48 -21.10 15.10
C PRO A 223 -12.25 -22.20 15.84
N GLY A 224 -13.53 -22.01 16.09
CA GLY A 224 -14.41 -22.98 16.76
C GLY A 224 -15.18 -23.89 15.81
N GLN A 225 -15.25 -23.51 14.53
CA GLN A 225 -16.00 -24.29 13.53
C GLN A 225 -15.35 -24.20 12.15
N GLN A 226 -14.57 -25.21 11.83
CA GLN A 226 -13.91 -25.40 10.54
C GLN A 226 -14.55 -26.59 9.79
N ASN A 227 -15.89 -26.54 9.66
CA ASN A 227 -16.66 -27.65 9.11
C ASN A 227 -16.39 -27.85 7.62
N LYS A 228 -16.15 -29.10 7.22
CA LYS A 228 -16.12 -29.45 5.79
C LYS A 228 -17.48 -29.15 5.12
N PRO A 229 -17.48 -28.74 3.85
CA PRO A 229 -18.69 -28.74 3.05
C PRO A 229 -19.39 -30.07 3.10
N ASP A 230 -20.72 -30.07 3.06
CA ASP A 230 -21.52 -31.31 3.09
C ASP A 230 -21.13 -32.29 1.99
N ALA A 231 -20.81 -31.78 0.80
CA ALA A 231 -20.34 -32.58 -0.32
C ALA A 231 -18.99 -33.27 -0.07
N TRP A 232 -18.20 -32.83 0.92
CA TRP A 232 -16.86 -33.34 1.21
C TRP A 232 -16.77 -34.17 2.49
N LYS A 233 -17.89 -34.30 3.23
CA LYS A 233 -17.88 -34.95 4.56
C LYS A 233 -17.37 -36.38 4.57
N ASN A 234 -17.69 -37.12 3.50
CA ASN A 234 -17.37 -38.55 3.39
C ASN A 234 -16.15 -38.87 2.51
N LEU A 235 -15.44 -37.84 2.06
CA LEU A 235 -14.23 -38.02 1.25
C LEU A 235 -13.06 -38.52 2.11
N SER A 236 -12.27 -39.44 1.55
CA SER A 236 -10.95 -39.78 2.10
C SER A 236 -10.05 -38.52 2.07
N PHE A 237 -8.95 -38.56 2.81
CA PHE A 237 -8.02 -37.44 2.87
C PHE A 237 -7.45 -37.05 1.51
N ASP A 238 -7.15 -38.04 0.65
CA ASP A 238 -6.65 -37.77 -0.71
C ASP A 238 -7.73 -37.18 -1.61
N GLU A 239 -8.95 -37.71 -1.58
CA GLU A 239 -10.09 -37.16 -2.31
C GLU A 239 -10.44 -35.73 -1.80
N LEU A 240 -10.29 -35.45 -0.53
CA LEU A 240 -10.50 -34.13 0.06
C LEU A 240 -9.48 -33.11 -0.49
N LYS A 241 -8.21 -33.48 -0.60
CA LYS A 241 -7.18 -32.64 -1.23
C LYS A 241 -7.54 -32.29 -2.67
N GLU A 242 -7.96 -33.29 -3.46
CA GLU A 242 -8.38 -33.08 -4.84
C GLU A 242 -9.64 -32.19 -4.94
N ALA A 243 -10.61 -32.37 -4.02
CA ALA A 243 -11.80 -31.53 -3.96
C ALA A 243 -11.47 -30.06 -3.66
N VAL A 244 -10.59 -29.80 -2.68
CA VAL A 244 -10.10 -28.45 -2.35
C VAL A 244 -9.38 -27.83 -3.55
N HIS A 245 -8.45 -28.56 -4.16
CA HIS A 245 -7.72 -28.11 -5.32
C HIS A 245 -8.67 -27.76 -6.48
N LYS A 246 -9.57 -28.69 -6.82
CA LYS A 246 -10.54 -28.48 -7.90
C LYS A 246 -11.44 -27.28 -7.66
N TYR A 247 -12.00 -27.16 -6.48
CA TYR A 247 -12.87 -26.02 -6.11
C TYR A 247 -12.13 -24.69 -6.22
N THR A 248 -10.93 -24.61 -5.63
CA THR A 248 -10.12 -23.39 -5.69
C THR A 248 -9.77 -23.01 -7.13
N TYR A 249 -9.35 -24.00 -7.92
CA TYR A 249 -9.05 -23.80 -9.33
C TYR A 249 -10.29 -23.32 -10.11
N ASP A 250 -11.42 -24.00 -9.96
CA ASP A 250 -12.65 -23.66 -10.69
C ASP A 250 -13.15 -22.25 -10.39
N VAL A 251 -13.10 -21.83 -9.11
CA VAL A 251 -13.46 -20.46 -8.68
C VAL A 251 -12.52 -19.43 -9.30
N LEU A 252 -11.21 -19.62 -9.14
CA LEU A 252 -10.22 -18.67 -9.67
C LEU A 252 -10.23 -18.62 -11.21
N TYR A 253 -10.43 -19.74 -11.86
CA TYR A 253 -10.57 -19.81 -13.31
C TYR A 253 -11.78 -19.02 -13.80
N ARG A 254 -12.95 -19.17 -13.16
CA ARG A 254 -14.15 -18.41 -13.51
C ARG A 254 -13.96 -16.91 -13.32
N LEU A 255 -13.36 -16.48 -12.20
CA LEU A 255 -13.03 -15.06 -11.96
C LEU A 255 -12.06 -14.54 -13.03
N LYS A 256 -11.08 -15.36 -13.44
CA LYS A 256 -10.11 -14.99 -14.47
C LYS A 256 -10.76 -14.79 -15.84
N ILE A 257 -11.60 -15.72 -16.30
CA ILE A 257 -12.25 -15.61 -17.63
C ILE A 257 -13.28 -14.47 -17.67
N MET A 258 -13.79 -14.02 -16.52
CA MET A 258 -14.67 -12.86 -16.38
C MET A 258 -13.92 -11.54 -16.17
N ASP A 259 -12.58 -11.54 -16.35
CA ASP A 259 -11.69 -10.38 -16.15
C ASP A 259 -11.80 -9.72 -14.77
N CYS A 260 -12.09 -10.50 -13.74
CA CYS A 260 -12.21 -10.05 -12.37
C CYS A 260 -11.44 -10.92 -11.37
N ALA A 261 -10.29 -11.48 -11.80
CA ALA A 261 -9.40 -12.25 -10.92
C ALA A 261 -8.98 -11.45 -9.67
N PRO A 262 -8.89 -12.10 -8.49
CA PRO A 262 -8.43 -11.44 -7.28
C PRO A 262 -6.94 -11.07 -7.40
N ASP A 263 -6.55 -9.97 -6.73
CA ASP A 263 -5.15 -9.55 -6.59
C ASP A 263 -4.46 -10.34 -5.47
N MET A 264 -5.24 -10.84 -4.49
CA MET A 264 -4.80 -11.66 -3.37
C MET A 264 -5.83 -12.75 -3.07
N VAL A 265 -5.34 -13.88 -2.56
CA VAL A 265 -6.17 -15.01 -2.12
C VAL A 265 -5.80 -15.40 -0.70
N GLN A 266 -6.81 -15.53 0.15
CA GLN A 266 -6.68 -16.09 1.48
C GLN A 266 -7.14 -17.55 1.46
N ILE A 267 -6.28 -18.45 1.91
CA ILE A 267 -6.54 -19.90 1.96
C ILE A 267 -7.04 -20.26 3.35
N GLY A 268 -8.34 -20.32 3.50
CA GLY A 268 -9.02 -20.57 4.78
C GLY A 268 -9.18 -19.32 5.65
N ASN A 269 -10.29 -19.24 6.38
CA ASN A 269 -10.56 -18.17 7.33
C ASN A 269 -10.21 -18.61 8.74
N GLU A 270 -9.43 -17.82 9.47
CA GLU A 270 -9.07 -18.01 10.88
C GLU A 270 -8.53 -19.42 11.23
N ILE A 271 -7.71 -19.99 10.36
CA ILE A 271 -7.24 -21.38 10.39
C ILE A 271 -6.18 -21.68 11.47
N ARG A 272 -6.11 -20.91 12.52
CA ARG A 272 -5.15 -21.06 13.63
C ARG A 272 -5.20 -22.46 14.27
N SER A 273 -6.38 -23.08 14.33
CA SER A 273 -6.60 -24.45 14.82
C SER A 273 -6.61 -25.52 13.71
N GLY A 274 -6.34 -25.12 12.47
CA GLY A 274 -6.49 -25.94 11.28
C GLY A 274 -7.75 -25.58 10.48
N MET A 275 -8.07 -26.37 9.45
CA MET A 275 -9.25 -26.19 8.61
C MET A 275 -9.84 -27.55 8.21
N LEU A 276 -11.08 -27.60 7.72
CA LEU A 276 -11.72 -28.81 7.21
C LEU A 276 -11.74 -29.94 8.26
N PHE A 277 -12.25 -29.63 9.45
CA PHE A 277 -12.24 -30.57 10.56
C PHE A 277 -13.01 -31.88 10.24
N PRO A 278 -12.56 -33.04 10.78
CA PRO A 278 -11.36 -33.20 11.63
C PRO A 278 -10.05 -33.41 10.87
N ASP A 279 -10.07 -33.55 9.53
CA ASP A 279 -8.93 -34.02 8.74
C ASP A 279 -7.74 -33.05 8.74
N GLY A 280 -8.01 -31.77 8.62
CA GLY A 280 -6.99 -30.70 8.60
C GLY A 280 -6.77 -30.01 9.95
N ALA A 281 -7.27 -30.57 11.05
CA ALA A 281 -7.04 -30.02 12.38
C ALA A 281 -5.58 -30.13 12.81
N VAL A 282 -5.04 -29.07 13.43
CA VAL A 282 -3.71 -29.12 14.04
C VAL A 282 -3.73 -30.16 15.18
N PRO A 283 -2.72 -31.06 15.31
CA PRO A 283 -2.76 -32.20 16.23
C PRO A 283 -3.13 -31.87 17.68
N GLN A 284 -2.68 -30.72 18.18
CA GLN A 284 -2.99 -30.24 19.54
C GLN A 284 -4.46 -29.83 19.74
N TYR A 285 -5.20 -29.59 18.67
CA TYR A 285 -6.62 -29.18 18.68
C TYR A 285 -7.56 -30.32 18.24
N ARG A 286 -7.04 -31.49 17.81
CA ARG A 286 -7.87 -32.66 17.38
C ARG A 286 -8.81 -33.18 18.45
N GLN A 287 -8.53 -32.90 19.73
CA GLN A 287 -9.39 -33.31 20.85
C GLN A 287 -10.56 -32.34 21.08
N LEU A 288 -10.59 -31.19 20.41
CA LEU A 288 -11.63 -30.18 20.55
C LEU A 288 -12.60 -30.12 19.36
N ALA A 289 -12.38 -30.98 18.35
CA ALA A 289 -13.14 -31.03 17.09
C ALA A 289 -14.18 -32.17 17.07
#